data_bff7cd57c7720c5320b794cd7b364a2c
#
_entry.id   bff7cd57c7720c5320b794cd7b364a2c
#
_cell.length_a   1.000
_cell.length_b   1.000
_cell.length_c   1.000
_cell.angle_alpha   90.00
_cell.angle_beta   90.00
_cell.angle_gamma   90.00
#
_symmetry.space_group_name_H-M   'P 1'
#
loop_
_entity.id
_entity.type
_entity.pdbx_description
1 polymer ?
#
loop_
_entity_poly.entity_id
_entity_poly.type
_entity_poly.pdbx_seq_one_letter_code
_entity_poly.pdbx_strand_id
1 'polypeptide(L)'
;AVMTRPDFLKQLGALMEELLTSCVTPDALHTAAARLEGRLAQKVTELALLYESYLSVCKTGRGDPVTRQMRLCELLDETEFLDGREVFLDGFSDFTALQMQIIRAILAHAKNVRVALLTSGGQYAACQTGNETEKQLRQLAARQGIETVRRSIPAREHRVPDVQLWLNGLFFGGSGS
;
A
#
# COMPACT_ATOMS: atom_id res chain seq x y z
N ALA A 1 -0.61 12.11 33.66
CA ALA A 1 -1.42 10.93 34.04
C ALA A 1 -2.23 10.30 32.87
N VAL A 2 -2.42 10.97 31.72
CA VAL A 2 -3.12 10.39 30.53
C VAL A 2 -2.16 9.55 29.69
N MET A 3 -0.89 9.93 29.62
CA MET A 3 0.14 9.26 28.79
C MET A 3 0.51 7.83 29.24
N THR A 4 0.09 7.42 30.43
CA THR A 4 0.38 6.07 30.97
C THR A 4 -0.79 5.09 30.83
N ARG A 5 -1.89 5.50 30.19
CA ARG A 5 -3.02 4.61 29.96
C ARG A 5 -2.72 3.66 28.80
N PRO A 6 -2.86 2.33 28.99
CA PRO A 6 -2.55 1.34 27.94
C PRO A 6 -3.30 1.59 26.63
N ASP A 7 -4.56 1.98 26.71
CA ASP A 7 -5.37 2.27 25.52
C ASP A 7 -4.87 3.49 24.74
N PHE A 8 -4.38 4.51 25.43
CA PHE A 8 -3.78 5.68 24.76
C PHE A 8 -2.49 5.29 24.02
N LEU A 9 -1.62 4.52 24.65
CA LEU A 9 -0.39 4.06 24.01
C LEU A 9 -0.66 3.16 22.80
N LYS A 10 -1.66 2.29 22.89
CA LYS A 10 -2.09 1.45 21.77
C LYS A 10 -2.61 2.30 20.59
N GLN A 11 -3.45 3.28 20.85
CA GLN A 11 -3.97 4.18 19.80
C GLN A 11 -2.87 5.04 19.20
N LEU A 12 -1.94 5.53 20.00
CA LEU A 12 -0.80 6.30 19.53
C LEU A 12 0.12 5.43 18.64
N GLY A 13 0.39 4.19 19.03
CA GLY A 13 1.15 3.23 18.23
C GLY A 13 0.50 2.97 16.88
N ALA A 14 -0.81 2.71 16.86
CA ALA A 14 -1.56 2.52 15.63
C ALA A 14 -1.51 3.76 14.71
N LEU A 15 -1.62 4.97 15.29
CA LEU A 15 -1.49 6.21 14.52
C LEU A 15 -0.08 6.38 13.92
N MET A 16 0.99 6.05 14.67
CA MET A 16 2.36 6.08 14.16
C MET A 16 2.54 5.12 12.99
N GLU A 17 1.98 3.92 13.09
CA GLU A 17 2.01 2.91 12.02
C GLU A 17 1.23 3.39 10.78
N GLU A 18 0.07 4.02 10.97
CA GLU A 18 -0.71 4.61 9.88
C GLU A 18 0.04 5.73 9.16
N LEU A 19 0.69 6.64 9.90
CA LEU A 19 1.52 7.70 9.32
C LEU A 19 2.67 7.13 8.50
N LEU A 20 3.34 6.10 9.02
CA LEU A 20 4.42 5.41 8.32
C LEU A 20 3.95 4.73 7.03
N THR A 21 2.89 3.93 7.11
CA THR A 21 2.38 3.18 5.95
C THR A 21 1.80 4.10 4.87
N SER A 22 1.34 5.29 5.29
CA SER A 22 0.89 6.36 4.39
C SER A 22 2.02 7.24 3.86
N CYS A 23 3.27 6.96 4.22
CA CYS A 23 4.46 7.76 3.86
C CYS A 23 4.33 9.24 4.27
N VAL A 24 3.60 9.53 5.36
CA VAL A 24 3.53 10.89 5.92
C VAL A 24 4.84 11.18 6.66
N THR A 25 5.47 12.31 6.35
CA THR A 25 6.69 12.75 7.04
C THR A 25 6.38 13.73 8.17
N PRO A 26 7.26 13.85 9.19
CA PRO A 26 7.11 14.90 10.21
C PRO A 26 7.01 16.30 9.60
N ASP A 27 7.83 16.60 8.58
CA ASP A 27 7.78 17.88 7.87
C ASP A 27 6.43 18.17 7.23
N ALA A 28 5.77 17.13 6.68
CA ALA A 28 4.42 17.26 6.14
C ALA A 28 3.41 17.62 7.25
N LEU A 29 3.56 17.05 8.45
CA LEU A 29 2.72 17.39 9.61
C LEU A 29 2.98 18.81 10.08
N HIS A 30 4.23 19.27 10.18
CA HIS A 30 4.59 20.66 10.49
C HIS A 30 4.01 21.64 9.46
N THR A 31 4.13 21.31 8.17
CA THR A 31 3.54 22.10 7.08
C THR A 31 2.03 22.17 7.19
N ALA A 32 1.37 21.08 7.54
CA ALA A 32 -0.06 21.06 7.77
C ALA A 32 -0.45 21.90 9.00
N ALA A 33 0.28 21.77 10.10
CA ALA A 33 0.05 22.55 11.33
C ALA A 33 0.13 24.06 11.09
N ALA A 34 1.06 24.50 10.26
CA ALA A 34 1.23 25.93 9.90
C ALA A 34 0.03 26.53 9.14
N ARG A 35 -0.82 25.69 8.56
CA ARG A 35 -2.06 26.10 7.86
C ARG A 35 -3.31 26.03 8.72
N LEU A 36 -3.17 25.57 9.96
CA LEU A 36 -4.25 25.41 10.90
C LEU A 36 -4.17 26.51 11.97
N GLU A 37 -5.27 26.68 12.71
CA GLU A 37 -5.34 27.67 13.78
C GLU A 37 -5.79 27.03 15.12
N GLY A 38 -5.46 27.72 16.19
CA GLY A 38 -5.94 27.40 17.53
C GLY A 38 -5.49 26.03 18.02
N ARG A 39 -6.38 25.34 18.73
CA ARG A 39 -6.08 24.07 19.40
C ARG A 39 -5.71 22.92 18.43
N LEU A 40 -6.21 22.98 17.20
CA LEU A 40 -5.91 21.95 16.20
C LEU A 40 -4.45 22.07 15.70
N ALA A 41 -3.98 23.28 15.42
CA ALA A 41 -2.59 23.54 15.07
C ALA A 41 -1.63 23.01 16.13
N GLN A 42 -1.92 23.32 17.41
CA GLN A 42 -1.13 22.82 18.53
C GLN A 42 -1.07 21.28 18.57
N LYS A 43 -2.23 20.62 18.44
CA LYS A 43 -2.28 19.14 18.44
C LYS A 43 -1.48 18.50 17.33
N VAL A 44 -1.55 19.05 16.10
CA VAL A 44 -0.78 18.52 14.96
C VAL A 44 0.71 18.76 15.13
N THR A 45 1.11 19.90 15.72
CA THR A 45 2.52 20.16 16.06
C THR A 45 3.04 19.18 17.12
N GLU A 46 2.29 18.95 18.19
CA GLU A 46 2.62 17.97 19.23
C GLU A 46 2.75 16.54 18.64
N LEU A 47 1.83 16.18 17.74
CA LEU A 47 1.87 14.90 17.01
C LEU A 47 3.14 14.78 16.16
N ALA A 48 3.53 15.83 15.44
CA ALA A 48 4.74 15.84 14.64
C ALA A 48 6.00 15.58 15.49
N LEU A 49 6.12 16.25 16.64
CA LEU A 49 7.22 16.04 17.60
C LEU A 49 7.26 14.60 18.15
N LEU A 50 6.10 14.04 18.50
CA LEU A 50 5.99 12.65 18.96
C LEU A 50 6.42 11.69 17.86
N TYR A 51 6.00 11.95 16.62
CA TYR A 51 6.35 11.13 15.47
C TYR A 51 7.84 11.19 15.13
N GLU A 52 8.48 12.36 15.19
CA GLU A 52 9.94 12.51 15.07
C GLU A 52 10.69 11.67 16.11
N SER A 53 10.25 11.76 17.37
CA SER A 53 10.83 11.00 18.47
C SER A 53 10.68 9.49 18.25
N TYR A 54 9.51 9.03 17.80
CA TYR A 54 9.24 7.63 17.46
C TYR A 54 10.18 7.15 16.36
N LEU A 55 10.30 7.91 15.26
CA LEU A 55 11.20 7.58 14.14
C LEU A 55 12.68 7.51 14.58
N SER A 56 13.11 8.40 15.47
CA SER A 56 14.46 8.39 16.03
C SER A 56 14.74 7.10 16.82
N VAL A 57 13.79 6.65 17.63
CA VAL A 57 13.90 5.37 18.37
C VAL A 57 13.91 4.18 17.41
N CYS A 58 13.06 4.19 16.38
CA CYS A 58 13.02 3.12 15.38
C CYS A 58 14.33 2.95 14.60
N LYS A 59 15.06 4.05 14.35
CA LYS A 59 16.37 4.00 13.67
C LYS A 59 17.46 3.34 14.51
N THR A 60 17.34 3.35 15.83
CA THR A 60 18.37 2.83 16.76
C THR A 60 18.09 1.42 17.23
N GLY A 61 16.88 0.89 17.03
CA GLY A 61 16.42 -0.39 17.54
C GLY A 61 16.26 -1.49 16.47
N ARG A 62 15.80 -2.67 16.91
CA ARG A 62 15.25 -3.71 16.01
C ARG A 62 13.88 -3.22 15.57
N GLY A 63 13.83 -2.48 14.45
CA GLY A 63 12.63 -1.82 13.94
C GLY A 63 11.43 -2.76 13.83
N ASP A 64 10.24 -2.18 13.98
CA ASP A 64 8.97 -2.85 13.69
C ASP A 64 8.89 -3.26 12.19
N PRO A 65 7.87 -4.02 11.78
CA PRO A 65 7.73 -4.47 10.39
C PRO A 65 7.70 -3.32 9.38
N VAL A 66 7.12 -2.17 9.73
CA VAL A 66 7.00 -1.01 8.83
C VAL A 66 8.34 -0.32 8.63
N THR A 67 9.12 -0.15 9.70
CA THR A 67 10.49 0.39 9.61
C THR A 67 11.39 -0.48 8.75
N ARG A 68 11.20 -1.81 8.82
CA ARG A 68 11.91 -2.76 7.94
C ARG A 68 11.52 -2.61 6.47
N GLN A 69 10.26 -2.31 6.17
CA GLN A 69 9.82 -2.02 4.80
C GLN A 69 10.41 -0.71 4.26
N MET A 70 10.51 0.33 5.10
CA MET A 70 11.20 1.58 4.73
C MET A 70 12.67 1.31 4.41
N ARG A 71 13.36 0.56 5.27
CA ARG A 71 14.76 0.18 5.03
C ARG A 71 14.93 -0.69 3.79
N LEU A 72 13.97 -1.59 3.51
CA LEU A 72 13.96 -2.36 2.26
C LEU A 72 13.88 -1.44 1.04
N CYS A 73 13.03 -0.41 1.08
CA CYS A 73 12.92 0.56 -0.02
C CYS A 73 14.25 1.26 -0.30
N GLU A 74 14.95 1.72 0.76
CA GLU A 74 16.28 2.31 0.64
C GLU A 74 17.31 1.33 0.05
N LEU A 75 17.35 0.10 0.58
CA LEU A 75 18.28 -0.93 0.11
C LEU A 75 18.05 -1.33 -1.35
N LEU A 76 16.82 -1.37 -1.82
CA LEU A 76 16.52 -1.68 -3.21
C LEU A 76 17.01 -0.58 -4.17
N ASP A 77 17.02 0.67 -3.74
CA ASP A 77 17.58 1.80 -4.52
C ASP A 77 19.13 1.84 -4.44
N GLU A 78 19.74 1.28 -3.38
CA GLU A 78 21.19 1.30 -3.15
C GLU A 78 21.93 0.06 -3.71
N THR A 79 21.22 -1.00 -4.07
CA THR A 79 21.82 -2.29 -4.43
C THR A 79 21.36 -2.81 -5.79
N GLU A 80 22.22 -3.58 -6.46
CA GLU A 80 21.92 -4.28 -7.72
C GLU A 80 21.15 -5.61 -7.48
N PHE A 81 20.53 -5.78 -6.31
CA PHE A 81 19.87 -7.04 -5.96
C PHE A 81 18.80 -7.48 -6.97
N LEU A 82 18.09 -6.53 -7.56
CA LEU A 82 17.01 -6.79 -8.52
C LEU A 82 17.47 -6.82 -9.97
N ASP A 83 18.71 -6.48 -10.26
CA ASP A 83 19.21 -6.41 -11.63
C ASP A 83 19.13 -7.75 -12.34
N GLY A 84 18.55 -7.72 -13.54
CA GLY A 84 18.32 -8.90 -14.37
C GLY A 84 17.27 -9.88 -13.85
N ARG A 85 16.64 -9.62 -12.71
CA ARG A 85 15.62 -10.52 -12.10
C ARG A 85 14.22 -10.24 -12.63
N GLU A 86 13.40 -11.28 -12.64
CA GLU A 86 11.96 -11.18 -12.83
C GLU A 86 11.27 -11.20 -11.48
N VAL A 87 10.34 -10.28 -11.26
CA VAL A 87 9.56 -10.16 -10.02
C VAL A 87 8.10 -10.46 -10.29
N PHE A 88 7.51 -11.27 -9.41
CA PHE A 88 6.10 -11.64 -9.46
C PHE A 88 5.42 -11.17 -8.17
N LEU A 89 4.34 -10.39 -8.32
CA LEU A 89 3.48 -9.95 -7.23
C LEU A 89 2.11 -10.60 -7.40
N ASP A 90 1.73 -11.45 -6.46
CA ASP A 90 0.48 -12.20 -6.49
C ASP A 90 -0.20 -12.20 -5.12
N GLY A 91 -1.53 -12.32 -5.11
CA GLY A 91 -2.32 -12.37 -3.87
C GLY A 91 -2.61 -11.01 -3.23
N PHE A 92 -2.38 -9.91 -3.95
CA PHE A 92 -2.70 -8.56 -3.47
C PHE A 92 -3.96 -8.04 -4.14
N SER A 93 -4.82 -7.37 -3.36
CA SER A 93 -5.95 -6.59 -3.88
C SER A 93 -5.60 -5.12 -4.06
N ASP A 94 -4.77 -4.59 -3.16
CA ASP A 94 -4.30 -3.22 -3.11
C ASP A 94 -2.90 -3.13 -2.49
N PHE A 95 -2.33 -1.93 -2.50
CA PHE A 95 -1.03 -1.64 -1.90
C PHE A 95 -1.09 -0.35 -1.09
N THR A 96 -0.48 -0.36 0.09
CA THR A 96 -0.27 0.85 0.87
C THR A 96 0.70 1.80 0.15
N ALA A 97 0.75 3.06 0.57
CA ALA A 97 1.68 4.04 0.00
C ALA A 97 3.14 3.58 0.12
N LEU A 98 3.51 2.97 1.24
CA LEU A 98 4.86 2.42 1.45
C LEU A 98 5.15 1.23 0.53
N GLN A 99 4.19 0.32 0.35
CA GLN A 99 4.33 -0.79 -0.62
C GLN A 99 4.44 -0.28 -2.06
N MET A 100 3.72 0.79 -2.42
CA MET A 100 3.88 1.45 -3.72
C MET A 100 5.28 2.05 -3.92
N GLN A 101 5.94 2.53 -2.84
CA GLN A 101 7.34 2.96 -2.91
C GLN A 101 8.28 1.78 -3.18
N ILE A 102 8.05 0.64 -2.53
CA ILE A 102 8.81 -0.59 -2.79
C ILE A 102 8.61 -1.04 -4.25
N ILE A 103 7.37 -1.03 -4.75
CA ILE A 103 7.07 -1.38 -6.15
C ILE A 103 7.74 -0.40 -7.10
N ARG A 104 7.82 0.89 -6.77
CA ARG A 104 8.56 1.89 -7.54
C ARG A 104 10.04 1.50 -7.68
N ALA A 105 10.69 1.12 -6.58
CA ALA A 105 12.07 0.68 -6.60
C ALA A 105 12.23 -0.64 -7.39
N ILE A 106 11.32 -1.59 -7.22
CA ILE A 106 11.31 -2.84 -8.00
C ILE A 106 11.20 -2.54 -9.50
N LEU A 107 10.31 -1.65 -9.91
CA LEU A 107 10.13 -1.28 -11.32
C LEU A 107 11.37 -0.60 -11.90
N ALA A 108 12.14 0.15 -11.09
CA ALA A 108 13.35 0.85 -11.55
C ALA A 108 14.52 -0.11 -11.84
N HIS A 109 14.60 -1.25 -11.14
CA HIS A 109 15.78 -2.13 -11.17
C HIS A 109 15.52 -3.53 -11.75
N ALA A 110 14.29 -4.04 -11.64
CA ALA A 110 13.98 -5.38 -12.13
C ALA A 110 13.87 -5.45 -13.65
N LYS A 111 14.31 -6.57 -14.23
CA LYS A 111 14.21 -6.83 -15.68
C LYS A 111 12.75 -6.89 -16.15
N ASN A 112 11.89 -7.56 -15.40
CA ASN A 112 10.46 -7.69 -15.66
C ASN A 112 9.68 -7.75 -14.34
N VAL A 113 8.53 -7.09 -14.28
CA VAL A 113 7.61 -7.16 -13.15
C VAL A 113 6.25 -7.64 -13.64
N ARG A 114 5.72 -8.67 -13.01
CA ARG A 114 4.38 -9.19 -13.29
C ARG A 114 3.52 -9.10 -12.04
N VAL A 115 2.36 -8.48 -12.19
CA VAL A 115 1.40 -8.32 -11.08
C VAL A 115 0.09 -9.00 -11.46
N ALA A 116 -0.35 -9.94 -10.63
CA ALA A 116 -1.66 -10.58 -10.76
C ALA A 116 -2.69 -9.81 -9.93
N LEU A 117 -3.77 -9.36 -10.56
CA LEU A 117 -4.85 -8.62 -9.93
C LEU A 117 -6.21 -9.20 -10.35
N LEU A 118 -7.16 -9.19 -9.42
CA LEU A 118 -8.55 -9.46 -9.74
C LEU A 118 -9.21 -8.17 -10.26
N THR A 119 -9.45 -8.12 -11.55
CA THR A 119 -10.03 -6.94 -12.22
C THR A 119 -11.21 -7.34 -13.11
N SER A 120 -12.13 -6.41 -13.33
CA SER A 120 -13.30 -6.65 -14.20
C SER A 120 -13.49 -5.58 -15.29
N GLY A 121 -12.50 -4.70 -15.47
CA GLY A 121 -12.63 -3.57 -16.37
C GLY A 121 -13.73 -2.57 -15.95
N GLY A 122 -14.10 -2.54 -14.68
CA GLY A 122 -15.12 -1.64 -14.12
C GLY A 122 -16.54 -2.21 -14.08
N GLN A 123 -16.75 -3.46 -14.52
CA GLN A 123 -18.09 -4.05 -14.61
C GLN A 123 -18.67 -4.50 -13.26
N TYR A 124 -17.82 -4.88 -12.29
CA TYR A 124 -18.25 -5.48 -11.02
C TYR A 124 -17.68 -4.71 -9.82
N ALA A 125 -18.56 -4.39 -8.87
CA ALA A 125 -18.18 -3.70 -7.63
C ALA A 125 -17.14 -4.49 -6.80
N ALA A 126 -17.21 -5.81 -6.79
CA ALA A 126 -16.27 -6.68 -6.10
C ALA A 126 -14.82 -6.55 -6.63
N CYS A 127 -14.63 -6.07 -7.86
CA CYS A 127 -13.32 -5.87 -8.47
C CYS A 127 -12.87 -4.41 -8.47
N GLN A 128 -13.60 -3.51 -7.82
CA GLN A 128 -13.29 -2.07 -7.84
C GLN A 128 -11.89 -1.80 -7.31
N THR A 129 -11.52 -2.36 -6.18
CA THR A 129 -10.18 -2.20 -5.57
C THR A 129 -9.08 -2.64 -6.55
N GLY A 130 -9.23 -3.81 -7.18
CA GLY A 130 -8.25 -4.30 -8.17
C GLY A 130 -8.17 -3.41 -9.41
N ASN A 131 -9.28 -2.84 -9.87
CA ASN A 131 -9.30 -1.90 -10.99
C ASN A 131 -8.57 -0.59 -10.64
N GLU A 132 -8.76 -0.07 -9.42
CA GLU A 132 -8.08 1.13 -8.92
C GLU A 132 -6.58 0.86 -8.76
N THR A 133 -6.22 -0.29 -8.22
CA THR A 133 -4.82 -0.73 -8.09
C THR A 133 -4.13 -0.89 -9.45
N GLU A 134 -4.80 -1.49 -10.44
CA GLU A 134 -4.29 -1.55 -11.82
C GLU A 134 -3.99 -0.15 -12.35
N LYS A 135 -4.90 0.80 -12.16
CA LYS A 135 -4.72 2.19 -12.59
C LYS A 135 -3.52 2.86 -11.93
N GLN A 136 -3.36 2.68 -10.61
CA GLN A 136 -2.24 3.23 -9.85
C GLN A 136 -0.90 2.66 -10.32
N LEU A 137 -0.81 1.35 -10.52
CA LEU A 137 0.40 0.68 -11.01
C LEU A 137 0.79 1.14 -12.43
N ARG A 138 -0.18 1.28 -13.32
CA ARG A 138 0.06 1.81 -14.66
C ARG A 138 0.55 3.25 -14.64
N GLN A 139 -0.02 4.09 -13.77
CA GLN A 139 0.45 5.46 -13.60
C GLN A 139 1.87 5.51 -13.05
N LEU A 140 2.19 4.63 -12.09
CA LEU A 140 3.52 4.51 -11.52
C LEU A 140 4.55 4.10 -12.58
N ALA A 141 4.26 3.08 -13.39
CA ALA A 141 5.09 2.63 -14.49
C ALA A 141 5.29 3.72 -15.55
N ALA A 142 4.21 4.40 -15.95
CA ALA A 142 4.27 5.48 -16.93
C ALA A 142 5.16 6.66 -16.47
N ARG A 143 5.15 7.01 -15.18
CA ARG A 143 6.05 8.03 -14.61
C ARG A 143 7.53 7.65 -14.70
N GLN A 144 7.83 6.37 -14.80
CA GLN A 144 9.19 5.84 -14.98
C GLN A 144 9.52 5.51 -16.45
N GLY A 145 8.63 5.82 -17.40
CA GLY A 145 8.83 5.52 -18.81
C GLY A 145 8.71 4.03 -19.16
N ILE A 146 8.08 3.22 -18.28
CA ILE A 146 7.96 1.76 -18.45
C ILE A 146 6.66 1.45 -19.17
N GLU A 147 6.76 0.70 -20.28
CA GLU A 147 5.61 0.19 -21.01
C GLU A 147 4.92 -0.94 -20.24
N THR A 148 3.58 -0.91 -20.22
CA THR A 148 2.77 -1.91 -19.52
C THR A 148 1.89 -2.67 -20.48
N VAL A 149 1.88 -4.01 -20.35
CA VAL A 149 1.02 -4.91 -21.12
C VAL A 149 0.00 -5.57 -20.20
N ARG A 150 -1.28 -5.49 -20.56
CA ARG A 150 -2.34 -6.24 -19.86
C ARG A 150 -2.56 -7.58 -20.52
N ARG A 151 -2.56 -8.64 -19.73
CA ARG A 151 -2.96 -9.98 -20.15
C ARG A 151 -4.14 -10.42 -19.30
N SER A 152 -5.25 -10.76 -19.93
CA SER A 152 -6.40 -11.35 -19.25
C SER A 152 -6.19 -12.85 -19.13
N ILE A 153 -6.36 -13.36 -17.90
CA ILE A 153 -6.38 -14.80 -17.63
C ILE A 153 -7.85 -15.13 -17.44
N PRO A 154 -8.47 -15.93 -18.34
CA PRO A 154 -9.87 -16.28 -18.19
C PRO A 154 -10.09 -17.09 -16.91
N ALA A 155 -11.23 -16.85 -16.24
CA ALA A 155 -11.63 -17.68 -15.12
C ALA A 155 -11.73 -19.13 -15.59
N ARG A 156 -11.16 -20.06 -14.83
CA ARG A 156 -11.38 -21.49 -15.09
C ARG A 156 -12.83 -21.83 -14.73
N GLU A 157 -13.51 -22.50 -15.64
CA GLU A 157 -14.80 -23.08 -15.30
C GLU A 157 -14.64 -24.08 -14.15
N HIS A 158 -15.42 -23.91 -13.10
CA HIS A 158 -15.43 -24.86 -12.00
C HIS A 158 -16.03 -26.19 -12.50
N ARG A 159 -15.36 -27.30 -12.18
CA ARG A 159 -15.85 -28.64 -12.56
C ARG A 159 -17.15 -29.05 -11.85
N VAL A 160 -17.52 -28.35 -10.77
CA VAL A 160 -18.75 -28.60 -10.02
C VAL A 160 -19.78 -27.55 -10.42
N PRO A 161 -20.86 -27.93 -11.13
CA PRO A 161 -21.86 -26.98 -11.64
C PRO A 161 -22.51 -26.12 -10.56
N ASP A 162 -22.75 -26.69 -9.37
CA ASP A 162 -23.37 -25.97 -8.26
C ASP A 162 -22.47 -24.83 -7.72
N VAL A 163 -21.15 -25.04 -7.69
CA VAL A 163 -20.19 -24.01 -7.30
C VAL A 163 -20.17 -22.90 -8.34
N GLN A 164 -20.22 -23.24 -9.62
CA GLN A 164 -20.30 -22.25 -10.71
C GLN A 164 -21.57 -21.41 -10.63
N LEU A 165 -22.71 -22.05 -10.38
CA LEU A 165 -23.98 -21.36 -10.21
C LEU A 165 -23.98 -20.41 -9.03
N TRP A 166 -23.42 -20.84 -7.90
CA TRP A 166 -23.30 -20.04 -6.69
C TRP A 166 -22.37 -18.84 -6.90
N LEU A 167 -21.22 -19.03 -7.52
CA LEU A 167 -20.29 -17.95 -7.87
C LEU A 167 -20.94 -16.94 -8.83
N ASN A 168 -21.66 -17.41 -9.83
CA ASN A 168 -22.36 -16.54 -10.76
C ASN A 168 -23.46 -15.72 -10.04
N GLY A 169 -24.17 -16.29 -9.09
CA GLY A 169 -25.17 -15.58 -8.29
C GLY A 169 -24.57 -14.51 -7.37
N LEU A 170 -23.44 -14.82 -6.73
CA LEU A 170 -22.76 -13.90 -5.80
C LEU A 170 -22.06 -12.72 -6.51
N PHE A 171 -21.37 -12.99 -7.61
CA PHE A 171 -20.49 -12.02 -8.22
C PHE A 171 -21.07 -11.35 -9.47
N PHE A 172 -22.03 -11.99 -10.13
CA PHE A 172 -22.54 -11.52 -11.41
C PHE A 172 -24.02 -11.13 -11.39
N GLY A 173 -24.65 -11.15 -10.20
CA GLY A 173 -26.04 -10.70 -10.04
C GLY A 173 -27.00 -11.45 -10.96
N GLY A 174 -26.86 -12.77 -11.07
CA GLY A 174 -27.74 -13.58 -11.90
C GLY A 174 -29.15 -13.42 -11.41
N SER A 175 -30.01 -12.75 -12.21
CA SER A 175 -31.43 -12.79 -12.09
C SER A 175 -31.84 -14.25 -12.28
N GLY A 176 -32.15 -14.94 -11.15
CA GLY A 176 -32.80 -16.22 -11.20
C GLY A 176 -34.14 -16.02 -11.85
N SER A 177 -34.33 -16.55 -13.02
CA SER A 177 -35.62 -16.85 -13.63
C SER A 177 -35.97 -18.27 -13.28
#